data_7a39a4aadf3bbc1ec0d709e701c1cda8
#
_entry.id   7a39a4aadf3bbc1ec0d709e701c1cda8
#
_cell.length_a   1.000
_cell.length_b   1.000
_cell.length_c   1.000
_cell.angle_alpha   90.00
_cell.angle_beta   90.00
_cell.angle_gamma   90.00
#
_symmetry.space_group_name_H-M   'P 1'
#
loop_
_entity.id
_entity.type
_entity.pdbx_description
1 polymer ?
#
loop_
_entity_poly.entity_id
_entity_poly.type
_entity_poly.pdbx_seq_one_letter_code
_entity_poly.pdbx_strand_id
1 'polypeptide(L)'
;KNNFITKGIICIDSNEKNIIQKIYSDAVILATGHSATDIYKMIYDCCCKNNLELNKVLQEKTFAVGVRVEHPRQVIDKIQYHGKERTENLGAAEYRLTTQVDERGVYSFCMCPGGLVVPSSSGKEEIVVNGMSPSSRNSKWSNSAIVVEVRPEDAKEILQKNKIDDYENLLSALNFRTYLEKLTYQNGNGIKAPAQKLIDFIEERKTNTFPETSYTPGLISSRLDLWLPDFIKSRLQKAFKKFNENMKGFICDEAILIASETRTSTPIRILRDKETMESSVIKNLYPAGEGSGYSGGIVSSAMDGENVAKKISENFIINNLTLYINNDTLY
;
A
#
# COMPACT_ATOMS: atom_id res chain seq x y z
N LYS A 1 19.79 -31.14 0.06
CA LYS A 1 18.94 -29.93 0.06
C LYS A 1 18.09 -30.00 1.33
N ASN A 2 18.33 -29.07 2.27
CA ASN A 2 17.48 -28.99 3.46
C ASN A 2 16.10 -28.50 3.00
N ASN A 3 15.09 -29.36 3.11
CA ASN A 3 13.71 -28.96 2.83
C ASN A 3 13.16 -28.28 4.10
N PHE A 4 12.90 -26.98 4.03
CA PHE A 4 12.20 -26.27 5.09
C PHE A 4 10.70 -26.51 4.94
N ILE A 5 10.05 -26.90 6.05
CA ILE A 5 8.63 -27.26 6.07
C ILE A 5 7.96 -26.46 7.18
N THR A 6 6.92 -25.72 6.83
CA THR A 6 6.03 -25.09 7.81
C THR A 6 5.11 -26.16 8.41
N LYS A 7 5.06 -26.23 9.74
CA LYS A 7 4.22 -27.19 10.49
C LYS A 7 3.05 -26.52 11.22
N GLY A 8 2.87 -25.23 11.03
CA GLY A 8 1.86 -24.44 11.71
C GLY A 8 2.36 -23.04 12.07
N ILE A 9 1.70 -22.42 13.02
CA ILE A 9 2.01 -21.07 13.50
C ILE A 9 2.20 -21.06 15.01
N ILE A 10 2.96 -20.10 15.48
CA ILE A 10 3.12 -19.78 16.90
C ILE A 10 2.49 -18.42 17.15
N CYS A 11 1.48 -18.38 18.00
CA CYS A 11 0.79 -17.15 18.39
C CYS A 11 1.14 -16.79 19.82
N ILE A 12 1.27 -15.49 20.09
CA ILE A 12 1.40 -14.94 21.43
C ILE A 12 0.13 -14.15 21.70
N ASP A 13 -0.58 -14.49 22.79
CA ASP A 13 -1.76 -13.71 23.18
C ASP A 13 -1.32 -12.31 23.60
N SER A 14 -1.89 -11.28 22.96
CA SER A 14 -1.58 -9.88 23.26
C SER A 14 -2.15 -9.42 24.62
N ASN A 15 -3.18 -10.08 25.13
CA ASN A 15 -3.84 -9.75 26.39
C ASN A 15 -3.22 -10.48 27.58
N GLU A 16 -2.77 -11.73 27.35
CA GLU A 16 -2.11 -12.54 28.36
C GLU A 16 -0.63 -12.72 28.01
N LYS A 17 0.20 -11.80 28.43
CA LYS A 17 1.60 -11.55 28.01
C LYS A 17 2.56 -12.73 27.95
N ASN A 18 2.16 -13.97 28.23
CA ASN A 18 3.05 -15.13 28.25
C ASN A 18 2.43 -16.43 27.73
N ILE A 19 1.23 -16.44 27.21
CA ILE A 19 0.66 -17.67 26.65
C ILE A 19 1.10 -17.80 25.18
N ILE A 20 2.02 -18.73 24.95
CA ILE A 20 2.46 -19.12 23.60
C ILE A 20 1.59 -20.31 23.17
N GLN A 21 0.78 -20.07 22.15
CA GLN A 21 -0.03 -21.13 21.54
C GLN A 21 0.63 -21.61 20.25
N LYS A 22 0.81 -22.92 20.11
CA LYS A 22 1.27 -23.58 18.89
C LYS A 22 0.06 -24.22 18.19
N ILE A 23 -0.19 -23.81 16.95
CA ILE A 23 -1.26 -24.34 16.11
C ILE A 23 -0.61 -25.12 14.97
N TYR A 24 -0.74 -26.44 14.97
CA TYR A 24 -0.19 -27.30 13.94
C TYR A 24 -1.16 -27.40 12.76
N SER A 25 -0.61 -27.45 11.55
CA SER A 25 -1.37 -27.54 10.31
C SER A 25 -0.52 -28.11 9.18
N ASP A 26 -1.17 -28.80 8.25
CA ASP A 26 -0.54 -29.33 7.03
C ASP A 26 -0.33 -28.26 5.95
N ALA A 27 -0.99 -27.10 6.07
CA ALA A 27 -0.80 -25.95 5.21
C ALA A 27 -0.99 -24.65 5.99
N VAL A 28 -0.17 -23.64 5.67
CA VAL A 28 -0.28 -22.29 6.24
C VAL A 28 -0.46 -21.28 5.11
N ILE A 29 -1.60 -20.62 5.07
CA ILE A 29 -1.87 -19.52 4.15
C ILE A 29 -1.40 -18.22 4.80
N LEU A 30 -0.42 -17.55 4.19
CA LEU A 30 0.12 -16.27 4.67
C LEU A 30 -0.58 -15.12 3.95
N ALA A 31 -1.65 -14.60 4.54
CA ALA A 31 -2.51 -13.55 3.99
C ALA A 31 -2.60 -12.32 4.92
N THR A 32 -1.48 -11.88 5.48
CA THR A 32 -1.40 -10.86 6.53
C THR A 32 -1.57 -9.41 6.03
N GLY A 33 -1.64 -9.23 4.71
CA GLY A 33 -1.70 -7.91 4.08
C GLY A 33 -0.35 -7.18 4.06
N HIS A 34 -0.29 -6.07 3.32
CA HIS A 34 0.97 -5.34 3.11
C HIS A 34 1.36 -4.40 4.26
N SER A 35 0.46 -4.20 5.22
CA SER A 35 0.73 -3.37 6.41
C SER A 35 1.48 -4.10 7.52
N ALA A 36 1.51 -5.43 7.49
CA ALA A 36 2.23 -6.27 8.45
C ALA A 36 3.73 -6.28 8.16
N THR A 37 4.41 -5.18 8.44
CA THR A 37 5.86 -5.00 8.20
C THR A 37 6.73 -5.97 8.98
N ASP A 38 6.30 -6.36 10.16
CA ASP A 38 6.91 -7.36 11.04
C ASP A 38 6.99 -8.75 10.38
N ILE A 39 6.00 -9.12 9.57
CA ILE A 39 5.99 -10.39 8.86
C ILE A 39 7.12 -10.47 7.81
N TYR A 40 7.35 -9.40 7.04
CA TYR A 40 8.46 -9.37 6.09
C TYR A 40 9.82 -9.47 6.80
N LYS A 41 9.98 -8.75 7.92
CA LYS A 41 11.18 -8.82 8.75
C LYS A 41 11.35 -10.23 9.34
N MET A 42 10.29 -10.82 9.86
CA MET A 42 10.32 -12.20 10.39
C MET A 42 10.79 -13.21 9.31
N ILE A 43 10.27 -13.12 8.09
CA ILE A 43 10.67 -13.99 6.98
C ILE A 43 12.14 -13.75 6.63
N TYR A 44 12.55 -12.48 6.51
CA TYR A 44 13.93 -12.10 6.22
C TYR A 44 14.89 -12.68 7.27
N ASP A 45 14.64 -12.45 8.55
CA ASP A 45 15.44 -12.95 9.67
C ASP A 45 15.48 -14.47 9.72
N CYS A 46 14.34 -15.13 9.46
CA CYS A 46 14.27 -16.59 9.38
C CYS A 46 15.16 -17.13 8.26
N CYS A 47 15.15 -16.50 7.09
CA CYS A 47 16.00 -16.87 5.97
C CYS A 47 17.47 -16.69 6.32
N CYS A 48 17.86 -15.57 6.91
CA CYS A 48 19.25 -15.31 7.32
C CYS A 48 19.74 -16.33 8.36
N LYS A 49 18.95 -16.59 9.39
CA LYS A 49 19.29 -17.56 10.46
C LYS A 49 19.47 -18.99 9.95
N ASN A 50 18.75 -19.36 8.90
CA ASN A 50 18.77 -20.71 8.35
C ASN A 50 19.60 -20.83 7.06
N ASN A 51 20.34 -19.80 6.69
CA ASN A 51 21.14 -19.76 5.45
C ASN A 51 20.33 -20.06 4.19
N LEU A 52 19.07 -19.60 4.13
CA LEU A 52 18.24 -19.71 2.94
C LEU A 52 18.64 -18.65 1.91
N GLU A 53 18.53 -19.01 0.64
CA GLU A 53 18.74 -18.07 -0.45
C GLU A 53 17.58 -17.04 -0.47
N LEU A 54 17.81 -15.87 0.13
CA LEU A 54 16.82 -14.80 0.29
C LEU A 54 16.09 -14.43 -1.02
N ASN A 55 16.83 -14.36 -2.13
CA ASN A 55 16.31 -14.06 -3.46
C ASN A 55 15.37 -15.14 -4.04
N LYS A 56 15.31 -16.31 -3.43
CA LYS A 56 14.33 -17.36 -3.74
C LYS A 56 13.09 -17.31 -2.86
N VAL A 57 13.10 -16.50 -1.79
CA VAL A 57 11.97 -16.35 -0.86
C VAL A 57 11.34 -14.98 -0.97
N LEU A 58 12.16 -13.91 -1.08
CA LEU A 58 11.73 -12.52 -1.17
C LEU A 58 12.28 -11.86 -2.44
N GLN A 59 11.49 -10.97 -3.01
CA GLN A 59 11.87 -10.15 -4.16
C GLN A 59 11.45 -8.72 -3.94
N GLU A 60 12.35 -7.78 -4.17
CA GLU A 60 12.01 -6.35 -4.25
C GLU A 60 11.05 -6.12 -5.42
N LYS A 61 10.13 -5.20 -5.25
CA LYS A 61 9.09 -4.87 -6.22
C LYS A 61 8.90 -3.36 -6.29
N THR A 62 8.68 -2.85 -7.48
CA THR A 62 8.20 -1.49 -7.70
C THR A 62 6.87 -1.28 -6.97
N PHE A 63 6.74 -0.15 -6.31
CA PHE A 63 5.54 0.29 -5.60
C PHE A 63 5.30 1.78 -5.86
N ALA A 64 4.36 2.41 -5.16
CA ALA A 64 4.13 3.82 -5.34
C ALA A 64 3.78 4.50 -4.01
N VAL A 65 4.23 5.74 -3.86
CA VAL A 65 3.95 6.59 -2.70
C VAL A 65 3.66 8.02 -3.13
N GLY A 66 2.95 8.77 -2.30
CA GLY A 66 2.64 10.16 -2.59
C GLY A 66 1.78 10.80 -1.52
N VAL A 67 0.79 11.54 -1.98
CA VAL A 67 -0.12 12.30 -1.13
C VAL A 67 -1.56 12.01 -1.51
N ARG A 68 -2.50 12.29 -0.63
CA ARG A 68 -3.92 12.26 -0.95
C ARG A 68 -4.40 13.68 -1.24
N VAL A 69 -5.03 13.87 -2.39
CA VAL A 69 -5.67 15.12 -2.76
C VAL A 69 -7.15 15.04 -2.42
N GLU A 70 -7.64 16.01 -1.68
CA GLU A 70 -9.04 16.19 -1.34
C GLU A 70 -9.61 17.44 -2.00
N HIS A 71 -10.79 17.32 -2.59
CA HIS A 71 -11.55 18.41 -3.18
C HIS A 71 -12.97 18.44 -2.61
N PRO A 72 -13.65 19.59 -2.59
CA PRO A 72 -15.10 19.59 -2.52
C PRO A 72 -15.66 18.75 -3.68
N ARG A 73 -16.61 17.83 -3.37
CA ARG A 73 -17.20 16.95 -4.39
C ARG A 73 -17.76 17.75 -5.57
N GLN A 74 -18.41 18.88 -5.30
CA GLN A 74 -19.01 19.74 -6.33
C GLN A 74 -17.99 20.24 -7.37
N VAL A 75 -16.73 20.48 -6.96
CA VAL A 75 -15.66 20.87 -7.88
C VAL A 75 -15.41 19.73 -8.87
N ILE A 76 -15.26 18.51 -8.39
CA ILE A 76 -15.02 17.35 -9.24
C ILE A 76 -16.24 17.02 -10.11
N ASP A 77 -17.45 17.05 -9.53
CA ASP A 77 -18.69 16.85 -10.28
C ASP A 77 -18.80 17.88 -11.44
N LYS A 78 -18.54 19.17 -11.18
CA LYS A 78 -18.57 20.24 -12.20
C LYS A 78 -17.54 20.03 -13.31
N ILE A 79 -16.34 19.59 -12.99
CA ILE A 79 -15.29 19.32 -13.98
C ILE A 79 -15.72 18.13 -14.87
N GLN A 80 -16.10 17.02 -14.26
CA GLN A 80 -16.41 15.78 -14.97
C GLN A 80 -17.72 15.82 -15.74
N TYR A 81 -18.71 16.57 -15.25
CA TYR A 81 -19.99 16.76 -15.93
C TYR A 81 -20.02 18.01 -16.82
N HIS A 82 -18.84 18.57 -17.13
CA HIS A 82 -18.69 19.70 -18.06
C HIS A 82 -19.56 20.91 -17.70
N GLY A 83 -19.60 21.26 -16.41
CA GLY A 83 -20.36 22.38 -15.89
C GLY A 83 -21.87 22.14 -15.72
N LYS A 84 -22.37 20.96 -16.05
CA LYS A 84 -23.75 20.56 -15.77
C LYS A 84 -23.93 20.22 -14.30
N GLU A 85 -25.09 20.56 -13.73
CA GLU A 85 -25.43 20.14 -12.39
C GLU A 85 -25.63 18.61 -12.34
N ARG A 86 -25.22 18.02 -11.23
CA ARG A 86 -25.47 16.63 -10.94
C ARG A 86 -26.97 16.38 -10.75
N THR A 87 -27.52 15.46 -11.52
CA THR A 87 -28.91 14.99 -11.38
C THR A 87 -29.00 13.82 -10.41
N GLU A 88 -30.18 13.47 -9.94
CA GLU A 88 -30.42 12.32 -9.04
C GLU A 88 -29.92 11.00 -9.63
N ASN A 89 -29.91 10.89 -10.96
CA ASN A 89 -29.45 9.69 -11.68
C ASN A 89 -27.94 9.63 -11.91
N LEU A 90 -27.20 10.71 -11.61
CA LEU A 90 -25.74 10.76 -11.69
C LEU A 90 -25.12 10.59 -10.32
N GLY A 91 -24.26 9.59 -10.15
CA GLY A 91 -23.48 9.38 -8.92
C GLY A 91 -22.46 10.51 -8.68
N ALA A 92 -21.69 10.43 -7.61
CA ALA A 92 -20.50 11.29 -7.46
C ALA A 92 -19.51 11.00 -8.59
N ALA A 93 -18.93 12.05 -9.17
CA ALA A 93 -18.06 11.93 -10.31
C ALA A 93 -16.75 11.22 -9.94
N GLU A 94 -16.31 10.34 -10.81
CA GLU A 94 -15.04 9.61 -10.69
C GLU A 94 -14.04 10.14 -11.73
N TYR A 95 -12.76 10.01 -11.41
CA TYR A 95 -11.70 10.29 -12.36
C TYR A 95 -10.55 9.29 -12.23
N ARG A 96 -9.84 9.12 -13.34
CA ARG A 96 -8.59 8.38 -13.39
C ARG A 96 -7.56 9.23 -14.12
N LEU A 97 -6.47 9.55 -13.43
CA LEU A 97 -5.40 10.37 -13.95
C LEU A 97 -4.11 9.55 -14.00
N THR A 98 -3.39 9.66 -15.09
CA THR A 98 -2.09 9.01 -15.26
C THR A 98 -1.21 9.85 -16.17
N THR A 99 0.07 9.91 -15.86
CA THR A 99 1.08 10.55 -16.69
C THR A 99 2.45 9.96 -16.44
N GLN A 100 3.40 10.23 -17.33
CA GLN A 100 4.80 9.95 -17.13
C GLN A 100 5.54 11.26 -16.81
N VAL A 101 6.36 11.23 -15.78
CA VAL A 101 7.23 12.35 -15.39
C VAL A 101 8.62 11.81 -15.05
N ASP A 102 9.62 12.27 -15.80
CA ASP A 102 11.02 11.89 -15.61
C ASP A 102 11.17 10.35 -15.44
N GLU A 103 10.62 9.60 -16.42
CA GLU A 103 10.67 8.13 -16.54
C GLU A 103 9.99 7.34 -15.39
N ARG A 104 9.12 7.97 -14.63
CA ARG A 104 8.30 7.34 -13.59
C ARG A 104 6.83 7.62 -13.82
N GLY A 105 6.01 6.61 -13.59
CA GLY A 105 4.56 6.75 -13.58
C GLY A 105 4.11 7.64 -12.42
N VAL A 106 3.20 8.59 -12.69
CA VAL A 106 2.45 9.33 -11.67
C VAL A 106 0.98 9.18 -11.98
N TYR A 107 0.21 8.70 -11.00
CA TYR A 107 -1.19 8.35 -11.26
C TYR A 107 -2.09 8.50 -10.03
N SER A 108 -3.39 8.63 -10.32
CA SER A 108 -4.42 8.54 -9.28
C SER A 108 -4.63 7.08 -8.86
N PHE A 109 -4.71 6.84 -7.57
CA PHE A 109 -5.00 5.53 -7.01
C PHE A 109 -6.11 5.62 -5.98
N CYS A 110 -6.98 4.58 -5.94
CA CYS A 110 -8.08 4.50 -4.98
C CYS A 110 -8.87 5.81 -4.87
N MET A 111 -9.37 6.31 -6.03
CA MET A 111 -10.24 7.48 -6.06
C MET A 111 -11.55 7.16 -5.32
N CYS A 112 -11.91 8.03 -4.40
CA CYS A 112 -13.06 7.91 -3.50
C CYS A 112 -14.09 9.01 -3.80
N PRO A 113 -15.00 8.79 -4.75
CA PRO A 113 -16.06 9.75 -5.09
C PRO A 113 -17.03 9.90 -3.92
N GLY A 114 -17.35 11.13 -3.54
CA GLY A 114 -18.18 11.40 -2.37
C GLY A 114 -17.65 10.71 -1.11
N GLY A 115 -16.32 10.60 -0.98
CA GLY A 115 -15.64 9.89 0.08
C GLY A 115 -14.90 10.79 1.06
N LEU A 116 -14.29 10.20 2.07
CA LEU A 116 -13.59 10.85 3.16
C LEU A 116 -12.12 10.43 3.16
N VAL A 117 -11.23 11.31 3.62
CA VAL A 117 -9.86 10.95 3.97
C VAL A 117 -9.84 10.42 5.39
N VAL A 118 -9.19 9.29 5.60
CA VAL A 118 -9.16 8.59 6.89
C VAL A 118 -7.72 8.27 7.31
N PRO A 119 -7.43 8.22 8.64
CA PRO A 119 -6.14 7.73 9.11
C PRO A 119 -6.01 6.24 8.87
N SER A 120 -4.80 5.80 8.48
CA SER A 120 -4.49 4.40 8.16
C SER A 120 -3.14 3.93 8.72
N SER A 121 -2.61 4.63 9.72
CA SER A 121 -1.35 4.26 10.38
C SER A 121 -1.49 2.96 11.15
N SER A 122 -0.45 2.12 11.17
CA SER A 122 -0.40 0.88 11.94
C SER A 122 0.78 0.83 12.92
N GLY A 123 1.77 1.69 12.74
CA GLY A 123 2.95 1.80 13.61
C GLY A 123 2.86 2.98 14.57
N LYS A 124 3.78 2.97 15.55
CA LYS A 124 4.00 4.13 16.44
C LYS A 124 4.79 5.18 15.67
N GLU A 125 4.47 6.46 15.93
CA GLU A 125 5.15 7.61 15.31
C GLU A 125 5.14 7.55 13.76
N GLU A 126 4.02 7.11 13.21
CA GLU A 126 3.77 7.04 11.78
C GLU A 126 2.46 7.74 11.45
N ILE A 127 2.42 8.48 10.35
CA ILE A 127 1.16 8.98 9.76
C ILE A 127 1.04 8.43 8.34
N VAL A 128 -0.08 7.78 8.12
CA VAL A 128 -0.53 7.30 6.80
C VAL A 128 -1.99 7.69 6.65
N VAL A 129 -2.33 8.21 5.48
CA VAL A 129 -3.71 8.53 5.12
C VAL A 129 -4.20 7.61 4.02
N ASN A 130 -5.50 7.35 4.03
CA ASN A 130 -6.20 6.59 2.99
C ASN A 130 -7.54 7.26 2.70
N GLY A 131 -8.28 6.76 1.73
CA GLY A 131 -9.63 7.22 1.41
C GLY A 131 -10.66 6.13 1.58
N MET A 132 -11.88 6.55 1.93
CA MET A 132 -13.02 5.66 2.07
C MET A 132 -14.27 6.34 1.50
N SER A 133 -14.99 5.63 0.63
CA SER A 133 -16.32 6.06 0.18
C SER A 133 -17.39 5.31 0.94
N PRO A 134 -18.35 6.00 1.58
CA PRO A 134 -19.57 5.35 2.04
C PRO A 134 -20.37 4.84 0.82
N SER A 135 -21.22 3.85 1.02
CA SER A 135 -22.02 3.26 -0.06
C SER A 135 -22.88 4.29 -0.81
N SER A 136 -23.36 5.32 -0.10
CA SER A 136 -24.12 6.42 -0.69
C SER A 136 -23.30 7.34 -1.59
N ARG A 137 -21.97 7.36 -1.46
CA ARG A 137 -21.03 8.26 -2.17
C ARG A 137 -21.50 9.72 -2.16
N ASN A 138 -22.05 10.17 -1.03
CA ASN A 138 -22.74 11.45 -0.93
C ASN A 138 -22.16 12.40 0.13
N SER A 139 -20.86 12.26 0.46
CA SER A 139 -20.21 13.25 1.32
C SER A 139 -19.97 14.57 0.57
N LYS A 140 -19.57 15.60 1.32
CA LYS A 140 -19.19 16.90 0.75
C LYS A 140 -17.91 16.86 -0.07
N TRP A 141 -17.10 15.82 0.06
CA TRP A 141 -15.76 15.71 -0.50
C TRP A 141 -15.62 14.57 -1.50
N SER A 142 -14.60 14.65 -2.32
CA SER A 142 -14.05 13.58 -3.13
C SER A 142 -12.54 13.60 -2.98
N ASN A 143 -11.89 12.44 -2.92
CA ASN A 143 -10.45 12.38 -2.75
C ASN A 143 -9.81 11.25 -3.55
N SER A 144 -8.52 11.35 -3.79
CA SER A 144 -7.72 10.31 -4.44
C SER A 144 -6.28 10.38 -3.95
N ALA A 145 -5.62 9.27 -3.84
CA ALA A 145 -4.17 9.28 -3.80
C ALA A 145 -3.62 9.72 -5.16
N ILE A 146 -2.57 10.56 -5.14
CA ILE A 146 -1.72 10.84 -6.29
C ILE A 146 -0.33 10.38 -5.92
N VAL A 147 0.14 9.35 -6.61
CA VAL A 147 1.33 8.61 -6.23
C VAL A 147 2.33 8.53 -7.36
N VAL A 148 3.59 8.48 -6.98
CA VAL A 148 4.75 8.37 -7.85
C VAL A 148 5.29 6.95 -7.76
N GLU A 149 5.55 6.34 -8.91
CA GLU A 149 6.26 5.07 -9.01
C GLU A 149 7.64 5.18 -8.37
N VAL A 150 7.96 4.25 -7.48
CA VAL A 150 9.25 4.10 -6.81
C VAL A 150 9.78 2.70 -7.12
N ARG A 151 10.95 2.65 -7.73
CA ARG A 151 11.69 1.40 -7.97
C ARG A 151 12.62 1.12 -6.78
N PRO A 152 13.08 -0.12 -6.62
CA PRO A 152 14.00 -0.46 -5.53
C PRO A 152 15.25 0.43 -5.48
N GLU A 153 15.83 0.75 -6.64
CA GLU A 153 17.00 1.62 -6.75
C GLU A 153 16.73 3.06 -6.29
N ASP A 154 15.53 3.60 -6.57
CA ASP A 154 15.13 4.94 -6.11
C ASP A 154 15.04 4.98 -4.58
N ALA A 155 14.46 3.93 -3.98
CA ALA A 155 14.35 3.80 -2.53
C ALA A 155 15.73 3.75 -1.86
N LYS A 156 16.67 2.96 -2.41
CA LYS A 156 18.04 2.84 -1.93
C LYS A 156 18.78 4.19 -1.98
N GLU A 157 18.70 4.89 -3.12
CA GLU A 157 19.33 6.20 -3.29
C GLU A 157 18.78 7.22 -2.26
N ILE A 158 17.47 7.26 -2.05
CA ILE A 158 16.86 8.20 -1.10
C ILE A 158 17.29 7.87 0.34
N LEU A 159 17.30 6.60 0.73
CA LEU A 159 17.75 6.18 2.05
C LEU A 159 19.22 6.53 2.29
N GLN A 160 20.08 6.21 1.33
CA GLN A 160 21.51 6.53 1.40
C GLN A 160 21.77 8.03 1.54
N LYS A 161 21.11 8.86 0.71
CA LYS A 161 21.19 10.32 0.74
C LYS A 161 20.78 10.88 2.11
N ASN A 162 19.81 10.28 2.76
CA ASN A 162 19.31 10.69 4.07
C ASN A 162 20.01 9.97 5.24
N LYS A 163 21.08 9.20 4.99
CA LYS A 163 21.86 8.48 5.99
C LYS A 163 21.02 7.55 6.87
N ILE A 164 20.07 6.87 6.25
CA ILE A 164 19.24 5.85 6.90
C ILE A 164 19.91 4.51 6.70
N ASP A 165 20.13 3.78 7.79
CA ASP A 165 20.75 2.45 7.76
C ASP A 165 19.87 1.42 7.03
N ASP A 166 20.46 0.26 6.68
CA ASP A 166 19.78 -0.85 6.00
C ASP A 166 19.23 -0.53 4.60
N TYR A 167 19.87 0.36 3.85
CA TYR A 167 19.46 0.70 2.48
C TYR A 167 19.92 -0.32 1.41
N GLU A 168 20.85 -1.20 1.71
CA GLU A 168 21.40 -2.16 0.72
C GLU A 168 20.73 -3.53 0.73
N ASN A 169 19.85 -3.82 1.70
CA ASN A 169 19.21 -5.12 1.83
C ASN A 169 17.90 -5.23 1.04
N LEU A 170 17.34 -6.46 0.94
CA LEU A 170 16.06 -6.73 0.27
C LEU A 170 14.85 -6.04 0.91
N LEU A 171 15.01 -5.44 2.09
CA LEU A 171 13.96 -4.69 2.76
C LEU A 171 14.07 -3.18 2.52
N SER A 172 15.00 -2.70 1.70
CA SER A 172 15.26 -1.27 1.47
C SER A 172 14.01 -0.49 1.07
N ALA A 173 13.21 -1.02 0.15
CA ALA A 173 11.96 -0.40 -0.28
C ALA A 173 10.89 -0.35 0.85
N LEU A 174 10.86 -1.35 1.73
CA LEU A 174 10.04 -1.35 2.94
C LEU A 174 10.55 -0.33 3.96
N ASN A 175 11.86 -0.23 4.15
CA ASN A 175 12.50 0.74 5.03
C ASN A 175 12.26 2.17 4.55
N PHE A 176 12.30 2.41 3.23
CA PHE A 176 11.95 3.70 2.64
C PHE A 176 10.48 4.08 2.92
N ARG A 177 9.54 3.14 2.78
CA ARG A 177 8.13 3.36 3.14
C ARG A 177 8.00 3.79 4.60
N THR A 178 8.60 3.04 5.51
CA THR A 178 8.61 3.35 6.94
C THR A 178 9.27 4.69 7.24
N TYR A 179 10.38 5.01 6.57
CA TYR A 179 11.03 6.31 6.67
C TYR A 179 10.08 7.45 6.30
N LEU A 180 9.37 7.34 5.17
CA LEU A 180 8.42 8.36 4.74
C LEU A 180 7.23 8.51 5.70
N GLU A 181 6.72 7.42 6.27
CA GLU A 181 5.65 7.42 7.26
C GLU A 181 6.07 8.14 8.56
N LYS A 182 7.31 7.90 9.03
CA LYS A 182 7.90 8.60 10.17
C LYS A 182 8.21 10.07 9.87
N LEU A 183 8.74 10.37 8.70
CA LEU A 183 8.98 11.73 8.26
C LEU A 183 7.67 12.53 8.21
N THR A 184 6.58 11.89 7.79
CA THR A 184 5.24 12.48 7.81
C THR A 184 4.79 12.77 9.25
N TYR A 185 5.01 11.86 10.18
CA TYR A 185 4.70 12.06 11.61
C TYR A 185 5.47 13.23 12.21
N GLN A 186 6.77 13.34 11.91
CA GLN A 186 7.63 14.43 12.38
C GLN A 186 7.19 15.81 11.89
N ASN A 187 6.56 15.86 10.70
CA ASN A 187 6.01 17.10 10.11
C ASN A 187 4.52 17.29 10.39
N GLY A 188 3.89 16.37 11.10
CA GLY A 188 2.54 16.44 11.64
C GLY A 188 2.52 16.94 13.10
N ASN A 189 1.43 16.65 13.80
CA ASN A 189 1.31 16.89 15.23
C ASN A 189 0.43 15.80 15.88
N GLY A 190 1.06 14.78 16.42
CA GLY A 190 0.36 13.60 16.92
C GLY A 190 -0.38 12.89 15.79
N ILE A 191 -1.72 12.85 15.85
CA ILE A 191 -2.56 12.25 14.81
C ILE A 191 -3.00 13.23 13.72
N LYS A 192 -2.68 14.54 13.87
CA LYS A 192 -2.97 15.56 12.86
C LYS A 192 -2.00 15.42 11.69
N ALA A 193 -2.55 15.23 10.48
CA ALA A 193 -1.74 15.03 9.30
C ALA A 193 -1.15 16.36 8.77
N PRO A 194 0.11 16.34 8.30
CA PRO A 194 0.69 17.47 7.62
C PRO A 194 0.01 17.66 6.26
N ALA A 195 -0.36 18.92 5.96
CA ALA A 195 -1.10 19.26 4.77
C ALA A 195 -0.67 20.60 4.18
N GLN A 196 -0.94 20.77 2.89
CA GLN A 196 -0.70 21.99 2.14
C GLN A 196 -1.80 22.15 1.07
N LYS A 197 -2.27 23.35 0.78
CA LYS A 197 -3.13 23.55 -0.40
C LYS A 197 -2.39 23.12 -1.66
N LEU A 198 -3.10 22.51 -2.61
CA LEU A 198 -2.49 22.05 -3.86
C LEU A 198 -1.81 23.19 -4.62
N ILE A 199 -2.45 24.35 -4.69
CA ILE A 199 -1.87 25.54 -5.34
C ILE A 199 -0.60 26.02 -4.62
N ASP A 200 -0.60 26.04 -3.28
CA ASP A 200 0.54 26.46 -2.48
C ASP A 200 1.73 25.49 -2.59
N PHE A 201 1.44 24.19 -2.74
CA PHE A 201 2.47 23.18 -3.00
C PHE A 201 3.15 23.36 -4.36
N ILE A 202 2.37 23.74 -5.39
CA ILE A 202 2.90 23.98 -6.73
C ILE A 202 3.70 25.30 -6.78
N GLU A 203 3.25 26.32 -6.05
CA GLU A 203 3.88 27.64 -5.97
C GLU A 203 4.94 27.72 -4.87
N GLU A 204 5.22 26.61 -4.17
CA GLU A 204 6.23 26.49 -3.11
C GLU A 204 6.08 27.56 -2.01
N ARG A 205 4.86 27.78 -1.56
CA ARG A 205 4.54 28.74 -0.50
C ARG A 205 3.77 28.11 0.65
N LYS A 206 3.77 28.75 1.82
CA LYS A 206 3.07 28.29 3.01
C LYS A 206 1.57 28.45 2.87
N THR A 207 0.81 27.42 3.25
CA THR A 207 -0.63 27.51 3.45
C THR A 207 -0.94 28.17 4.80
N ASN A 208 -1.69 29.23 4.80
CA ASN A 208 -2.08 29.93 6.03
C ASN A 208 -3.39 29.41 6.61
N THR A 209 -4.36 29.09 5.76
CA THR A 209 -5.69 28.61 6.15
C THR A 209 -6.13 27.49 5.23
N PHE A 210 -6.84 26.50 5.79
CA PHE A 210 -7.43 25.42 5.02
C PHE A 210 -8.93 25.63 4.85
N PRO A 211 -9.53 25.19 3.73
CA PRO A 211 -10.96 24.95 3.65
C PRO A 211 -11.36 23.80 4.58
N GLU A 212 -12.66 23.52 4.68
CA GLU A 212 -13.15 22.33 5.39
C GLU A 212 -12.54 21.05 4.82
N THR A 213 -12.20 20.10 5.68
CA THR A 213 -11.65 18.79 5.32
C THR A 213 -12.45 17.66 5.94
N SER A 214 -12.45 16.50 5.29
CA SER A 214 -13.04 15.29 5.83
C SER A 214 -12.14 14.56 6.85
N TYR A 215 -10.86 14.92 6.92
CA TYR A 215 -9.90 14.26 7.82
C TYR A 215 -10.17 14.66 9.27
N THR A 216 -10.90 13.80 9.99
CA THR A 216 -11.41 14.09 11.34
C THR A 216 -10.34 14.35 12.41
N PRO A 217 -9.11 13.76 12.37
CA PRO A 217 -8.07 14.10 13.34
C PRO A 217 -7.56 15.55 13.21
N GLY A 218 -7.86 16.22 12.09
CA GLY A 218 -7.43 17.57 11.78
C GLY A 218 -6.11 17.66 11.05
N LEU A 219 -5.85 18.81 10.47
CA LEU A 219 -4.67 19.08 9.66
C LEU A 219 -3.71 20.04 10.37
N ILE A 220 -2.43 19.95 10.01
CA ILE A 220 -1.41 20.93 10.36
C ILE A 220 -0.84 21.55 9.08
N SER A 221 -0.69 22.87 9.05
CA SER A 221 -0.03 23.52 7.92
C SER A 221 1.45 23.15 7.91
N SER A 222 1.85 22.44 6.89
CA SER A 222 3.22 21.95 6.70
C SER A 222 3.64 22.15 5.26
N ARG A 223 4.89 22.54 5.05
CA ARG A 223 5.51 22.75 3.75
C ARG A 223 5.92 21.40 3.15
N LEU A 224 4.93 20.65 2.59
CA LEU A 224 5.15 19.35 1.93
C LEU A 224 6.25 19.46 0.86
N ASP A 225 6.30 20.61 0.17
CA ASP A 225 7.29 20.94 -0.84
C ASP A 225 8.73 21.08 -0.29
N LEU A 226 8.93 21.20 1.01
CA LEU A 226 10.27 21.29 1.61
C LEU A 226 10.80 19.96 2.14
N TRP A 227 9.92 19.10 2.67
CA TRP A 227 10.38 17.87 3.35
C TRP A 227 10.08 16.58 2.59
N LEU A 228 9.12 16.55 1.68
CA LEU A 228 8.98 15.39 0.79
C LEU A 228 10.28 15.20 -0.01
N PRO A 229 10.76 13.96 -0.18
CA PRO A 229 11.93 13.70 -1.02
C PRO A 229 11.78 14.37 -2.39
N ASP A 230 12.81 15.06 -2.86
CA ASP A 230 12.80 15.81 -4.14
C ASP A 230 12.34 14.93 -5.32
N PHE A 231 12.70 13.64 -5.28
CA PHE A 231 12.25 12.64 -6.24
C PHE A 231 10.72 12.57 -6.33
N ILE A 232 10.02 12.62 -5.19
CA ILE A 232 8.56 12.55 -5.09
C ILE A 232 7.96 13.93 -5.41
N LYS A 233 8.43 14.98 -4.70
CA LYS A 233 7.92 16.35 -4.80
C LYS A 233 7.89 16.85 -6.24
N SER A 234 9.04 16.82 -6.92
CA SER A 234 9.17 17.37 -8.28
C SER A 234 8.25 16.68 -9.28
N ARG A 235 8.09 15.35 -9.15
CA ARG A 235 7.20 14.58 -10.02
C ARG A 235 5.73 14.88 -9.76
N LEU A 236 5.34 15.02 -8.49
CA LEU A 236 3.98 15.41 -8.13
C LEU A 236 3.65 16.81 -8.68
N GLN A 237 4.53 17.80 -8.50
CA GLN A 237 4.31 19.16 -9.00
C GLN A 237 4.14 19.19 -10.52
N LYS A 238 4.99 18.49 -11.27
CA LYS A 238 4.87 18.39 -12.73
C LYS A 238 3.59 17.64 -13.15
N ALA A 239 3.25 16.56 -12.45
CA ALA A 239 2.06 15.77 -12.75
C ALA A 239 0.77 16.54 -12.48
N PHE A 240 0.67 17.28 -11.37
CA PHE A 240 -0.51 18.12 -11.09
C PHE A 240 -0.77 19.16 -12.17
N LYS A 241 0.28 19.79 -12.70
CA LYS A 241 0.14 20.73 -13.82
C LYS A 241 -0.44 20.02 -15.05
N LYS A 242 0.09 18.86 -15.43
CA LYS A 242 -0.46 18.03 -16.54
C LYS A 242 -1.89 17.56 -16.30
N PHE A 243 -2.20 17.18 -15.06
CA PHE A 243 -3.56 16.77 -14.70
C PHE A 243 -4.54 17.94 -14.82
N ASN A 244 -4.14 19.14 -14.46
CA ASN A 244 -4.98 20.33 -14.63
C ASN A 244 -5.21 20.73 -16.10
N GLU A 245 -4.30 20.37 -17.00
CA GLU A 245 -4.51 20.55 -18.45
C GLU A 245 -5.67 19.67 -18.94
N ASN A 246 -5.76 18.44 -18.46
CA ASN A 246 -6.80 17.45 -18.81
C ASN A 246 -8.10 17.65 -18.02
N MET A 247 -8.00 18.14 -16.80
CA MET A 247 -9.10 18.40 -15.86
C MET A 247 -9.02 19.86 -15.36
N LYS A 248 -9.36 20.82 -16.22
CA LYS A 248 -9.29 22.26 -15.89
C LYS A 248 -10.08 22.57 -14.63
N GLY A 249 -9.41 23.16 -13.62
CA GLY A 249 -9.96 23.42 -12.30
C GLY A 249 -9.61 22.39 -11.24
N PHE A 250 -8.84 21.34 -11.58
CA PHE A 250 -8.29 20.41 -10.60
C PHE A 250 -7.35 21.10 -9.61
N ILE A 251 -6.53 22.04 -10.09
CA ILE A 251 -5.76 22.96 -9.25
C ILE A 251 -6.69 24.12 -8.91
N CYS A 252 -7.15 24.19 -7.67
CA CYS A 252 -8.01 25.24 -7.14
C CYS A 252 -7.68 25.53 -5.67
N ASP A 253 -8.22 26.61 -5.14
CA ASP A 253 -7.98 27.06 -3.76
C ASP A 253 -8.55 26.10 -2.72
N GLU A 254 -9.56 25.31 -3.07
CA GLU A 254 -10.21 24.37 -2.20
C GLU A 254 -9.53 22.99 -2.18
N ALA A 255 -8.57 22.75 -3.08
CA ALA A 255 -7.85 21.47 -3.13
C ALA A 255 -6.78 21.41 -2.04
N ILE A 256 -6.81 20.33 -1.24
CA ILE A 256 -5.87 20.09 -0.15
C ILE A 256 -5.06 18.84 -0.45
N LEU A 257 -3.74 18.90 -0.27
CA LEU A 257 -2.84 17.77 -0.20
C LEU A 257 -2.64 17.36 1.25
N ILE A 258 -2.87 16.10 1.56
CA ILE A 258 -2.70 15.51 2.88
C ILE A 258 -1.67 14.38 2.76
N ALA A 259 -0.60 14.43 3.52
CA ALA A 259 0.46 13.44 3.48
C ALA A 259 0.35 12.44 4.64
N SER A 260 0.86 11.25 4.43
CA SER A 260 1.34 10.64 3.20
C SER A 260 0.50 9.42 2.81
N GLU A 261 0.36 9.16 1.53
CA GLU A 261 -0.19 7.91 1.01
C GLU A 261 0.98 6.99 0.63
N THR A 262 1.21 5.93 1.39
CA THR A 262 2.38 5.04 1.24
C THR A 262 1.99 3.59 1.04
N ARG A 263 0.68 3.29 1.13
CA ARG A 263 0.18 1.91 1.17
C ARG A 263 -0.70 1.57 -0.02
N THR A 264 -0.25 1.95 -1.22
CA THR A 264 -0.92 1.59 -2.48
C THR A 264 -0.65 0.15 -2.90
N SER A 265 0.53 -0.39 -2.57
CA SER A 265 0.94 -1.77 -2.81
C SER A 265 2.14 -2.13 -1.94
N THR A 266 2.42 -3.44 -1.83
CA THR A 266 3.64 -3.87 -1.13
C THR A 266 4.89 -3.63 -1.98
N PRO A 267 6.00 -3.18 -1.37
CA PRO A 267 7.30 -3.08 -2.03
C PRO A 267 8.05 -4.41 -2.12
N ILE A 268 7.51 -5.48 -1.55
CA ILE A 268 8.13 -6.80 -1.48
C ILE A 268 7.16 -7.85 -2.00
N ARG A 269 7.69 -8.84 -2.72
CA ARG A 269 6.97 -10.06 -3.09
C ARG A 269 7.53 -11.25 -2.31
N ILE A 270 6.65 -12.05 -1.71
CA ILE A 270 6.99 -13.33 -1.11
C ILE A 270 6.82 -14.39 -2.19
N LEU A 271 7.93 -14.94 -2.66
CA LEU A 271 7.94 -15.80 -3.85
C LEU A 271 7.22 -17.12 -3.61
N ARG A 272 6.44 -17.51 -4.61
CA ARG A 272 5.71 -18.77 -4.67
C ARG A 272 5.73 -19.33 -6.10
N ASP A 273 5.56 -20.61 -6.23
CA ASP A 273 5.35 -21.29 -7.50
C ASP A 273 4.00 -20.88 -8.10
N LYS A 274 3.95 -20.68 -9.42
CA LYS A 274 2.72 -20.18 -10.10
C LYS A 274 1.63 -21.23 -10.25
N GLU A 275 2.01 -22.52 -10.29
CA GLU A 275 1.07 -23.61 -10.50
C GLU A 275 0.55 -24.16 -9.18
N THR A 276 1.44 -24.36 -8.21
CA THR A 276 1.10 -24.90 -6.90
C THR A 276 0.68 -23.85 -5.89
N MET A 277 1.00 -22.58 -6.12
CA MET A 277 0.83 -21.45 -5.19
C MET A 277 1.62 -21.60 -3.88
N GLU A 278 2.44 -22.64 -3.75
CA GLU A 278 3.29 -22.91 -2.59
C GLU A 278 4.59 -22.08 -2.68
N SER A 279 5.18 -21.71 -1.55
CA SER A 279 6.51 -21.09 -1.52
C SER A 279 7.53 -21.99 -2.21
N SER A 280 8.39 -21.41 -3.05
CA SER A 280 9.40 -22.17 -3.81
C SER A 280 10.47 -22.84 -2.91
N VAL A 281 10.59 -22.40 -1.66
CA VAL A 281 11.65 -22.83 -0.72
C VAL A 281 11.08 -23.44 0.55
N ILE A 282 9.96 -22.93 1.04
CA ILE A 282 9.36 -23.32 2.32
C ILE A 282 8.08 -24.13 2.02
N LYS A 283 8.15 -25.43 2.21
CA LYS A 283 7.00 -26.31 2.00
C LYS A 283 5.85 -26.02 2.96
N ASN A 284 4.63 -26.26 2.51
CA ASN A 284 3.37 -26.03 3.25
C ASN A 284 3.12 -24.54 3.59
N LEU A 285 3.86 -23.60 3.00
CA LEU A 285 3.64 -22.16 3.11
C LEU A 285 3.08 -21.61 1.81
N TYR A 286 1.92 -20.96 1.88
CA TYR A 286 1.18 -20.43 0.74
C TYR A 286 1.00 -18.90 0.88
N PRO A 287 1.92 -18.08 0.33
CA PRO A 287 1.76 -16.63 0.32
C PRO A 287 0.56 -16.23 -0.53
N ALA A 288 -0.36 -15.41 0.01
CA ALA A 288 -1.60 -15.03 -0.65
C ALA A 288 -1.92 -13.53 -0.48
N GLY A 289 -2.66 -13.00 -1.43
CA GLY A 289 -3.22 -11.66 -1.40
C GLY A 289 -2.21 -10.54 -1.63
N GLU A 290 -2.59 -9.34 -1.21
CA GLU A 290 -1.80 -8.13 -1.44
C GLU A 290 -0.46 -8.16 -0.71
N GLY A 291 -0.42 -8.67 0.53
CA GLY A 291 0.81 -8.79 1.31
C GLY A 291 1.85 -9.70 0.67
N SER A 292 1.44 -10.69 -0.11
CA SER A 292 2.38 -11.54 -0.85
C SER A 292 2.91 -10.89 -2.14
N GLY A 293 2.35 -9.74 -2.56
CA GLY A 293 2.79 -8.98 -3.72
C GLY A 293 2.22 -9.46 -5.06
N TYR A 294 1.17 -10.28 -5.06
CA TYR A 294 0.52 -10.80 -6.29
C TYR A 294 -0.80 -10.11 -6.63
N SER A 295 -1.36 -9.33 -5.71
CA SER A 295 -2.57 -8.54 -5.93
C SER A 295 -2.37 -7.10 -5.47
N GLY A 296 -3.26 -6.20 -5.86
CA GLY A 296 -3.16 -4.77 -5.55
C GLY A 296 -4.52 -4.14 -5.24
N GLY A 297 -5.46 -4.91 -4.71
CA GLY A 297 -6.78 -4.42 -4.34
C GLY A 297 -7.65 -5.51 -3.72
N ILE A 298 -8.82 -5.12 -3.20
CA ILE A 298 -9.71 -5.99 -2.42
C ILE A 298 -10.16 -7.21 -3.24
N VAL A 299 -10.72 -6.98 -4.44
CA VAL A 299 -11.25 -8.06 -5.29
C VAL A 299 -10.14 -9.00 -5.76
N SER A 300 -9.01 -8.44 -6.24
CA SER A 300 -7.88 -9.25 -6.69
C SER A 300 -7.26 -10.07 -5.55
N SER A 301 -7.25 -9.54 -4.33
CA SER A 301 -6.77 -10.29 -3.15
C SER A 301 -7.71 -11.43 -2.75
N ALA A 302 -9.03 -11.21 -2.86
CA ALA A 302 -10.02 -12.26 -2.61
C ALA A 302 -9.91 -13.39 -3.65
N MET A 303 -9.80 -13.05 -4.94
CA MET A 303 -9.59 -14.02 -6.02
C MET A 303 -8.28 -14.80 -5.84
N ASP A 304 -7.21 -14.14 -5.42
CA ASP A 304 -5.93 -14.81 -5.15
C ASP A 304 -6.05 -15.79 -3.99
N GLY A 305 -6.72 -15.40 -2.91
CA GLY A 305 -7.00 -16.29 -1.77
C GLY A 305 -7.84 -17.50 -2.15
N GLU A 306 -8.87 -17.33 -2.99
CA GLU A 306 -9.67 -18.42 -3.53
C GLU A 306 -8.82 -19.39 -4.36
N ASN A 307 -7.98 -18.88 -5.26
CA ASN A 307 -7.08 -19.69 -6.07
C ASN A 307 -6.08 -20.49 -5.21
N VAL A 308 -5.51 -19.87 -4.18
CA VAL A 308 -4.61 -20.56 -3.24
C VAL A 308 -5.34 -21.69 -2.52
N ALA A 309 -6.53 -21.42 -1.98
CA ALA A 309 -7.31 -22.45 -1.27
C ALA A 309 -7.68 -23.62 -2.19
N LYS A 310 -8.06 -23.34 -3.43
CA LYS A 310 -8.35 -24.36 -4.45
C LYS A 310 -7.12 -25.24 -4.73
N LYS A 311 -5.95 -24.63 -4.90
CA LYS A 311 -4.70 -25.40 -5.13
C LYS A 311 -4.30 -26.25 -3.95
N ILE A 312 -4.45 -25.76 -2.73
CA ILE A 312 -4.23 -26.57 -1.52
C ILE A 312 -5.18 -27.79 -1.54
N SER A 313 -6.46 -27.59 -1.80
CA SER A 313 -7.45 -28.68 -1.86
C SER A 313 -7.10 -29.73 -2.92
N GLU A 314 -6.73 -29.30 -4.13
CA GLU A 314 -6.29 -30.19 -5.21
C GLU A 314 -5.07 -31.03 -4.79
N ASN A 315 -4.08 -30.42 -4.15
CA ASN A 315 -2.87 -31.10 -3.68
C ASN A 315 -3.17 -32.11 -2.58
N PHE A 316 -4.09 -31.81 -1.64
CA PHE A 316 -4.53 -32.76 -0.61
C PHE A 316 -5.24 -33.97 -1.19
N ILE A 317 -6.09 -33.80 -2.18
CA ILE A 317 -6.80 -34.88 -2.86
C ILE A 317 -5.81 -35.80 -3.58
N ILE A 318 -4.86 -35.22 -4.33
CA ILE A 318 -3.85 -35.99 -5.08
C ILE A 318 -2.96 -36.78 -4.12
N ASN A 319 -2.50 -36.18 -3.03
CA ASN A 319 -1.65 -36.83 -2.05
C ASN A 319 -2.38 -38.01 -1.37
N ASN A 320 -3.65 -37.83 -1.02
CA ASN A 320 -4.46 -38.92 -0.42
C ASN A 320 -4.73 -40.04 -1.42
N LEU A 321 -5.03 -39.73 -2.69
CA LEU A 321 -5.18 -40.74 -3.74
C LEU A 321 -3.88 -41.54 -3.96
N THR A 322 -2.74 -40.87 -3.95
CA THR A 322 -1.41 -41.52 -4.09
C THR A 322 -1.10 -42.41 -2.91
N LEU A 323 -1.48 -42.04 -1.69
CA LEU A 323 -1.36 -42.92 -0.50
C LEU A 323 -2.25 -44.14 -0.59
N TYR A 324 -3.48 -44.05 -1.10
CA TYR A 324 -4.38 -45.18 -1.34
C TYR A 324 -3.80 -46.16 -2.37
N ILE A 325 -3.34 -45.65 -3.51
CA ILE A 325 -2.77 -46.47 -4.59
C ILE A 325 -1.49 -47.21 -4.12
N ASN A 326 -0.63 -46.54 -3.34
CA ASN A 326 0.59 -47.15 -2.83
C ASN A 326 0.34 -48.21 -1.70
N ASN A 327 -0.77 -48.08 -1.00
CA ASN A 327 -1.17 -49.08 0.01
C ASN A 327 -1.87 -50.29 -0.60
N ASP A 328 -2.54 -50.16 -1.76
CA ASP A 328 -3.19 -51.28 -2.47
C ASP A 328 -2.22 -52.13 -3.31
N THR A 329 -0.96 -51.73 -3.45
CA THR A 329 0.08 -52.49 -4.17
C THR A 329 0.91 -53.38 -3.26
N LEU A 330 0.51 -53.59 -2.01
CA LEU A 330 1.15 -54.49 -1.03
C LEU A 330 0.33 -55.76 -0.70
N TYR A 331 -0.50 -56.25 -1.63
CA TYR A 331 -1.14 -57.58 -1.53
C TYR A 331 -0.86 -58.39 -2.78
#